data_669f8a34fdddbe4929cc77e621d905c4
#
_entry.id   669f8a34fdddbe4929cc77e621d905c4
#
_cell.length_a   1.000
_cell.length_b   1.000
_cell.length_c   1.000
_cell.angle_alpha   90.00
_cell.angle_beta   90.00
_cell.angle_gamma   90.00
#
_symmetry.space_group_name_H-M   'P 1'
#
loop_
_entity.id
_entity.type
_entity.pdbx_description
1 polymer ?
#
loop_
_entity_poly.entity_id
_entity_poly.type
_entity_poly.pdbx_seq_one_letter_code
_entity_poly.pdbx_strand_id
1 'polypeptide(L)'
;MSTYGSKMSKYALVFPPNFKLVLYAMAVMCVVQVLGGLFGFPVYRFGIVPHDIHHLSSVFTAPFVHGSWGHLMSNLLGLSISGYLAARLPKFKRSTFFIVVATGLLVWLFAGNANHIGASGIVMGYFGLLLGAALFNRDILGIVSFVALLVLTYYANISFLATLFDFSAQTSSSSHIFGFLSGLLAAYITKPKRV
;
A
#
# COMPACT_ATOMS: atom_id res chain seq x y z
N MET A 1 26.26 30.31 12.74
CA MET A 1 26.04 29.33 11.70
C MET A 1 25.73 27.98 12.35
N SER A 2 24.63 27.77 12.37
CA SER A 2 23.53 26.80 12.25
C SER A 2 23.82 25.41 12.82
N THR A 3 23.51 25.22 14.11
CA THR A 3 23.37 23.94 14.82
C THR A 3 22.00 23.24 14.55
N TYR A 4 21.20 23.79 13.62
CA TYR A 4 19.86 23.26 13.30
C TYR A 4 19.89 22.06 12.31
N GLY A 5 20.95 21.95 11.49
CA GLY A 5 21.07 20.88 10.48
C GLY A 5 21.41 19.50 11.06
N SER A 6 22.08 19.43 12.22
CA SER A 6 22.57 18.14 12.76
C SER A 6 21.50 17.37 13.57
N LYS A 7 20.50 18.06 14.13
CA LYS A 7 19.42 17.39 14.89
C LYS A 7 18.38 16.70 14.00
N MET A 8 18.12 17.21 12.79
CA MET A 8 17.16 16.59 11.86
C MET A 8 17.65 15.23 11.31
N SER A 9 18.95 15.01 11.21
CA SER A 9 19.53 13.77 10.68
C SER A 9 19.33 12.55 11.60
N LYS A 10 19.39 12.71 12.92
CA LYS A 10 19.21 11.60 13.88
C LYS A 10 17.78 11.09 13.96
N TYR A 11 16.77 11.95 13.78
CA TYR A 11 15.36 11.55 13.83
C TYR A 11 14.83 11.05 12.47
N ALA A 12 15.46 11.45 11.37
CA ALA A 12 15.10 10.99 10.02
C ALA A 12 15.30 9.48 9.82
N LEU A 13 16.16 8.85 10.59
CA LEU A 13 16.38 7.40 10.60
C LEU A 13 15.25 6.65 11.34
N VAL A 14 14.61 7.31 12.33
CA VAL A 14 13.59 6.64 13.17
C VAL A 14 12.18 6.85 12.61
N PHE A 15 11.88 8.01 12.03
CA PHE A 15 10.54 8.32 11.54
C PHE A 15 10.58 9.05 10.18
N PRO A 16 10.38 8.33 9.07
CA PRO A 16 10.40 8.93 7.74
C PRO A 16 9.33 10.01 7.61
N PRO A 17 9.65 11.23 7.14
CA PRO A 17 8.67 12.32 7.04
C PRO A 17 7.43 11.96 6.22
N ASN A 18 7.59 11.15 5.18
CA ASN A 18 6.50 10.71 4.33
C ASN A 18 5.57 9.69 5.00
N PHE A 19 6.00 9.01 6.07
CA PHE A 19 5.18 8.02 6.76
C PHE A 19 3.92 8.63 7.40
N LYS A 20 3.92 9.93 7.67
CA LYS A 20 2.71 10.65 8.10
C LYS A 20 1.51 10.45 7.17
N LEU A 21 1.76 10.36 5.86
CA LEU A 21 0.69 10.09 4.88
C LEU A 21 0.07 8.73 5.07
N VAL A 22 0.88 7.71 5.37
CA VAL A 22 0.40 6.35 5.67
C VAL A 22 -0.41 6.38 6.96
N LEU A 23 0.08 7.06 8.01
CA LEU A 23 -0.65 7.18 9.28
C LEU A 23 -1.99 7.90 9.11
N TYR A 24 -2.05 8.98 8.33
CA TYR A 24 -3.33 9.64 8.04
C TYR A 24 -4.29 8.73 7.28
N ALA A 25 -3.81 7.97 6.28
CA ALA A 25 -4.64 7.01 5.57
C ALA A 25 -5.18 5.93 6.53
N MET A 26 -4.33 5.38 7.40
CA MET A 26 -4.73 4.40 8.41
C MET A 26 -5.78 4.98 9.40
N ALA A 27 -5.60 6.23 9.83
CA ALA A 27 -6.58 6.90 10.70
C ALA A 27 -7.93 7.06 10.00
N VAL A 28 -7.94 7.46 8.71
CA VAL A 28 -9.17 7.54 7.91
C VAL A 28 -9.84 6.18 7.78
N MET A 29 -9.08 5.10 7.54
CA MET A 29 -9.62 3.73 7.49
C MET A 29 -10.32 3.35 8.80
N CYS A 30 -9.70 3.66 9.95
CA CYS A 30 -10.30 3.41 11.26
C CYS A 30 -11.60 4.21 11.45
N VAL A 31 -11.60 5.50 11.08
CA VAL A 31 -12.79 6.34 11.17
C VAL A 31 -13.92 5.81 10.28
N VAL A 32 -13.62 5.45 9.04
CA VAL A 32 -14.61 4.87 8.09
C VAL A 32 -15.20 3.58 8.67
N GLN A 33 -14.38 2.70 9.24
CA GLN A 33 -14.84 1.44 9.82
C GLN A 33 -15.74 1.67 11.04
N VAL A 34 -15.37 2.61 11.92
CA VAL A 34 -16.16 2.96 13.11
C VAL A 34 -17.50 3.57 12.69
N LEU A 35 -17.50 4.55 11.78
CA LEU A 35 -18.72 5.20 11.30
C LEU A 35 -19.65 4.21 10.59
N GLY A 36 -19.09 3.31 9.75
CA GLY A 36 -19.85 2.25 9.10
C GLY A 36 -20.53 1.32 10.09
N GLY A 37 -19.80 0.93 11.16
CA GLY A 37 -20.33 0.04 12.21
C GLY A 37 -21.36 0.71 13.11
N LEU A 38 -21.13 1.97 13.51
CA LEU A 38 -22.03 2.67 14.44
C LEU A 38 -23.33 3.14 13.78
N PHE A 39 -23.28 3.62 12.55
CA PHE A 39 -24.42 4.24 11.86
C PHE A 39 -25.04 3.35 10.78
N GLY A 40 -24.55 2.12 10.61
CA GLY A 40 -25.04 1.23 9.55
C GLY A 40 -24.80 1.80 8.14
N PHE A 41 -23.83 2.73 7.98
CA PHE A 41 -23.57 3.39 6.71
C PHE A 41 -23.05 2.36 5.69
N PRO A 42 -23.63 2.29 4.49
CA PRO A 42 -23.27 1.26 3.50
C PRO A 42 -21.91 1.54 2.85
N VAL A 43 -20.83 1.50 3.64
CA VAL A 43 -19.46 1.83 3.21
C VAL A 43 -18.99 0.98 2.02
N TYR A 44 -19.53 -0.25 1.87
CA TYR A 44 -19.22 -1.15 0.75
C TYR A 44 -19.56 -0.55 -0.63
N ARG A 45 -20.46 0.45 -0.71
CA ARG A 45 -20.77 1.17 -1.94
C ARG A 45 -19.59 1.97 -2.50
N PHE A 46 -18.56 2.19 -1.71
CA PHE A 46 -17.34 2.88 -2.12
C PHE A 46 -16.23 1.94 -2.58
N GLY A 47 -16.53 0.64 -2.74
CA GLY A 47 -15.64 -0.33 -3.34
C GLY A 47 -15.64 -0.28 -4.86
N ILE A 48 -14.60 -0.86 -5.48
CA ILE A 48 -14.51 -0.96 -6.95
C ILE A 48 -15.39 -2.11 -7.41
N VAL A 49 -16.33 -1.80 -8.28
CA VAL A 49 -17.11 -2.78 -9.06
C VAL A 49 -16.54 -2.78 -10.48
N PRO A 50 -15.93 -3.88 -10.95
CA PRO A 50 -15.34 -3.95 -12.27
C PRO A 50 -16.36 -3.65 -13.39
N HIS A 51 -15.91 -2.89 -14.40
CA HIS A 51 -16.66 -2.48 -15.58
C HIS A 51 -17.86 -1.54 -15.32
N ASP A 52 -18.14 -1.18 -14.06
CA ASP A 52 -19.18 -0.22 -13.73
C ASP A 52 -18.59 1.20 -13.65
N ILE A 53 -18.97 2.05 -14.60
CA ILE A 53 -18.50 3.44 -14.71
C ILE A 53 -18.88 4.29 -13.48
N HIS A 54 -19.99 3.98 -12.81
CA HIS A 54 -20.43 4.68 -11.60
C HIS A 54 -19.49 4.39 -10.41
N HIS A 55 -18.76 3.28 -10.46
CA HIS A 55 -17.77 2.87 -9.48
C HIS A 55 -16.31 3.18 -9.90
N LEU A 56 -16.09 3.92 -10.99
CA LEU A 56 -14.72 4.27 -11.40
C LEU A 56 -14.01 5.17 -10.37
N SER A 57 -14.72 6.10 -9.74
CA SER A 57 -14.16 6.95 -8.67
C SER A 57 -13.76 6.15 -7.43
N SER A 58 -14.29 4.93 -7.27
CA SER A 58 -13.96 4.04 -6.17
C SER A 58 -12.50 3.56 -6.19
N VAL A 59 -11.77 3.78 -7.27
CA VAL A 59 -10.30 3.64 -7.32
C VAL A 59 -9.62 4.37 -6.15
N PHE A 60 -10.17 5.53 -5.74
CA PHE A 60 -9.64 6.33 -4.65
C PHE A 60 -10.25 6.02 -3.28
N THR A 61 -11.46 5.45 -3.23
CA THR A 61 -12.19 5.25 -1.96
C THR A 61 -12.13 3.82 -1.46
N ALA A 62 -12.05 2.84 -2.35
CA ALA A 62 -12.01 1.42 -2.00
C ALA A 62 -10.89 1.05 -0.99
N PRO A 63 -9.68 1.66 -1.03
CA PRO A 63 -8.65 1.37 -0.04
C PRO A 63 -9.03 1.70 1.40
N PHE A 64 -10.02 2.57 1.61
CA PHE A 64 -10.45 2.99 2.95
C PHE A 64 -11.59 2.14 3.51
N VAL A 65 -12.20 1.29 2.69
CA VAL A 65 -13.34 0.46 3.04
C VAL A 65 -12.90 -0.95 3.40
N HIS A 66 -13.42 -1.50 4.51
CA HIS A 66 -13.10 -2.85 4.96
C HIS A 66 -14.36 -3.62 5.34
N GLY A 67 -14.42 -4.90 4.97
CA GLY A 67 -15.58 -5.75 5.22
C GLY A 67 -15.68 -6.27 6.65
N SER A 68 -14.58 -6.21 7.42
CA SER A 68 -14.52 -6.65 8.81
C SER A 68 -13.38 -5.98 9.56
N TRP A 69 -13.44 -6.01 10.90
CA TRP A 69 -12.35 -5.56 11.75
C TRP A 69 -11.05 -6.35 11.54
N GLY A 70 -11.15 -7.68 11.34
CA GLY A 70 -9.99 -8.51 11.03
C GLY A 70 -9.31 -8.09 9.73
N HIS A 71 -10.11 -7.81 8.68
CA HIS A 71 -9.62 -7.30 7.40
C HIS A 71 -8.93 -5.93 7.57
N LEU A 72 -9.52 -5.01 8.35
CA LEU A 72 -8.88 -3.72 8.67
C LEU A 72 -7.55 -3.93 9.40
N MET A 73 -7.53 -4.73 10.48
CA MET A 73 -6.31 -4.94 11.29
C MET A 73 -5.16 -5.53 10.48
N SER A 74 -5.42 -6.51 9.61
CA SER A 74 -4.40 -7.08 8.74
C SER A 74 -3.83 -6.04 7.77
N ASN A 75 -4.67 -5.16 7.21
CA ASN A 75 -4.23 -4.08 6.35
C ASN A 75 -3.43 -3.00 7.12
N LEU A 76 -3.86 -2.62 8.32
CA LEU A 76 -3.12 -1.69 9.17
C LEU A 76 -1.72 -2.24 9.51
N LEU A 77 -1.62 -3.52 9.86
CA LEU A 77 -0.33 -4.16 10.13
C LEU A 77 0.55 -4.19 8.88
N GLY A 78 0.00 -4.60 7.73
CA GLY A 78 0.71 -4.60 6.45
C GLY A 78 1.21 -3.21 6.06
N LEU A 79 0.36 -2.17 6.18
CA LEU A 79 0.73 -0.78 5.91
C LEU A 79 1.75 -0.23 6.91
N SER A 80 1.67 -0.63 8.18
CA SER A 80 2.64 -0.20 9.19
C SER A 80 4.05 -0.65 8.84
N ILE A 81 4.21 -1.88 8.37
CA ILE A 81 5.52 -2.45 8.01
C ILE A 81 5.94 -1.97 6.62
N SER A 82 5.18 -2.33 5.57
CA SER A 82 5.55 -2.03 4.19
C SER A 82 5.55 -0.53 3.89
N GLY A 83 4.55 0.20 4.40
CA GLY A 83 4.43 1.64 4.22
C GLY A 83 5.52 2.42 4.95
N TYR A 84 5.93 1.99 6.16
CA TYR A 84 7.06 2.59 6.87
C TYR A 84 8.37 2.47 6.08
N LEU A 85 8.64 1.28 5.56
CA LEU A 85 9.85 1.04 4.76
C LEU A 85 9.80 1.76 3.41
N ALA A 86 8.66 1.73 2.71
CA ALA A 86 8.46 2.43 1.45
C ALA A 86 8.59 3.95 1.60
N ALA A 87 8.12 4.52 2.73
CA ALA A 87 8.19 5.96 3.00
C ALA A 87 9.64 6.52 3.08
N ARG A 88 10.64 5.64 3.19
CA ARG A 88 12.08 5.98 3.14
C ARG A 88 12.60 6.15 1.72
N LEU A 89 11.91 5.56 0.75
CA LEU A 89 12.36 5.61 -0.64
C LEU A 89 12.15 7.01 -1.25
N PRO A 90 13.06 7.45 -2.14
CA PRO A 90 12.86 8.68 -2.89
C PRO A 90 11.59 8.58 -3.74
N LYS A 91 10.94 9.74 -3.96
CA LYS A 91 9.71 9.85 -4.77
C LYS A 91 8.50 9.03 -4.23
N PHE A 92 8.51 8.68 -2.94
CA PHE A 92 7.44 7.91 -2.29
C PHE A 92 6.03 8.36 -2.65
N LYS A 93 5.74 9.66 -2.57
CA LYS A 93 4.41 10.22 -2.88
C LYS A 93 3.97 9.92 -4.33
N ARG A 94 4.88 10.06 -5.30
CA ARG A 94 4.60 9.77 -6.71
C ARG A 94 4.37 8.27 -6.92
N SER A 95 5.21 7.44 -6.30
CA SER A 95 5.07 5.98 -6.36
C SER A 95 3.75 5.52 -5.72
N THR A 96 3.40 6.07 -4.55
CA THR A 96 2.12 5.75 -3.89
C THR A 96 0.92 6.15 -4.74
N PHE A 97 0.91 7.37 -5.27
CA PHE A 97 -0.17 7.83 -6.16
C PHE A 97 -0.31 6.92 -7.39
N PHE A 98 0.82 6.59 -8.03
CA PHE A 98 0.82 5.67 -9.16
C PHE A 98 0.28 4.28 -8.79
N ILE A 99 0.71 3.73 -7.65
CA ILE A 99 0.23 2.43 -7.16
C ILE A 99 -1.29 2.45 -6.95
N VAL A 100 -1.83 3.47 -6.29
CA VAL A 100 -3.28 3.60 -6.04
C VAL A 100 -4.05 3.63 -7.36
N VAL A 101 -3.66 4.52 -8.27
CA VAL A 101 -4.35 4.69 -9.54
C VAL A 101 -4.21 3.47 -10.44
N ALA A 102 -2.99 2.97 -10.63
CA ALA A 102 -2.74 1.83 -11.51
C ALA A 102 -3.40 0.55 -10.99
N THR A 103 -3.28 0.26 -9.68
CA THR A 103 -3.94 -0.89 -9.07
C THR A 103 -5.47 -0.80 -9.23
N GLY A 104 -6.05 0.34 -8.87
CA GLY A 104 -7.50 0.53 -8.94
C GLY A 104 -8.04 0.42 -10.37
N LEU A 105 -7.35 1.02 -11.35
CA LEU A 105 -7.74 0.91 -12.76
C LEU A 105 -7.59 -0.51 -13.30
N LEU A 106 -6.52 -1.23 -12.95
CA LEU A 106 -6.33 -2.62 -13.36
C LEU A 106 -7.39 -3.54 -12.74
N VAL A 107 -7.77 -3.31 -11.47
CA VAL A 107 -8.89 -4.01 -10.82
C VAL A 107 -10.19 -3.71 -11.56
N TRP A 108 -10.47 -2.44 -11.84
CA TRP A 108 -11.69 -2.05 -12.55
C TRP A 108 -11.78 -2.64 -13.95
N LEU A 109 -10.64 -2.74 -14.68
CA LEU A 109 -10.59 -3.25 -16.05
C LEU A 109 -10.59 -4.78 -16.14
N PHE A 110 -9.95 -5.48 -15.20
CA PHE A 110 -9.59 -6.89 -15.40
C PHE A 110 -9.99 -7.83 -14.25
N ALA A 111 -10.49 -7.30 -13.12
CA ALA A 111 -10.92 -8.19 -12.05
C ALA A 111 -12.27 -8.83 -12.34
N GLY A 112 -12.56 -9.96 -11.67
CA GLY A 112 -13.85 -10.62 -11.74
C GLY A 112 -14.96 -9.81 -11.06
N ASN A 113 -16.21 -10.17 -11.35
CA ASN A 113 -17.41 -9.50 -10.84
C ASN A 113 -17.53 -9.69 -9.32
N ALA A 114 -16.91 -8.79 -8.57
CA ALA A 114 -16.99 -8.69 -7.13
C ALA A 114 -16.85 -7.22 -6.72
N ASN A 115 -17.20 -6.91 -5.47
CA ASN A 115 -16.93 -5.60 -4.92
C ASN A 115 -15.55 -5.63 -4.24
N HIS A 116 -14.57 -4.96 -4.85
CA HIS A 116 -13.19 -4.94 -4.37
C HIS A 116 -12.97 -3.80 -3.39
N ILE A 117 -12.64 -4.13 -2.14
CA ILE A 117 -12.44 -3.21 -1.02
C ILE A 117 -11.15 -3.56 -0.27
N GLY A 118 -10.61 -2.60 0.47
CA GLY A 118 -9.45 -2.77 1.34
C GLY A 118 -8.15 -2.21 0.77
N ALA A 119 -7.21 -1.94 1.67
CA ALA A 119 -5.91 -1.38 1.33
C ALA A 119 -4.86 -2.42 0.91
N SER A 120 -5.22 -3.69 0.85
CA SER A 120 -4.28 -4.78 0.57
C SER A 120 -3.57 -4.65 -0.78
N GLY A 121 -4.25 -4.09 -1.79
CA GLY A 121 -3.61 -3.74 -3.06
C GLY A 121 -2.48 -2.73 -2.90
N ILE A 122 -2.60 -1.75 -1.99
CA ILE A 122 -1.52 -0.79 -1.69
C ILE A 122 -0.41 -1.46 -0.88
N VAL A 123 -0.75 -2.33 0.08
CA VAL A 123 0.23 -3.12 0.85
C VAL A 123 1.10 -3.95 -0.11
N MET A 124 0.46 -4.65 -1.04
CA MET A 124 1.16 -5.43 -2.08
C MET A 124 1.92 -4.54 -3.06
N GLY A 125 1.39 -3.34 -3.34
CA GLY A 125 2.08 -2.31 -4.12
C GLY A 125 3.37 -1.84 -3.44
N TYR A 126 3.37 -1.65 -2.14
CA TYR A 126 4.61 -1.33 -1.40
C TYR A 126 5.58 -2.51 -1.35
N PHE A 127 5.09 -3.74 -1.27
CA PHE A 127 5.95 -4.92 -1.42
C PHE A 127 6.64 -4.93 -2.78
N GLY A 128 5.89 -4.75 -3.87
CA GLY A 128 6.45 -4.64 -5.23
C GLY A 128 7.41 -3.46 -5.39
N LEU A 129 7.08 -2.29 -4.81
CA LEU A 129 7.92 -1.10 -4.84
C LEU A 129 9.28 -1.34 -4.15
N LEU A 130 9.29 -1.98 -2.98
CA LEU A 130 10.51 -2.29 -2.23
C LEU A 130 11.36 -3.33 -2.94
N LEU A 131 10.76 -4.39 -3.47
CA LEU A 131 11.46 -5.36 -4.31
C LEU A 131 12.05 -4.69 -5.55
N GLY A 132 11.25 -3.88 -6.26
CA GLY A 132 11.69 -3.16 -7.45
C GLY A 132 12.81 -2.15 -7.14
N ALA A 133 12.78 -1.47 -6.00
CA ALA A 133 13.86 -0.60 -5.55
C ALA A 133 15.16 -1.39 -5.33
N ALA A 134 15.09 -2.54 -4.70
CA ALA A 134 16.26 -3.41 -4.52
C ALA A 134 16.85 -3.89 -5.86
N LEU A 135 15.99 -4.25 -6.83
CA LEU A 135 16.42 -4.80 -8.11
C LEU A 135 16.90 -3.73 -9.10
N PHE A 136 16.18 -2.61 -9.20
CA PHE A 136 16.40 -1.61 -10.25
C PHE A 136 17.30 -0.47 -9.82
N ASN A 137 17.17 0.01 -8.57
CA ASN A 137 18.03 1.08 -8.05
C ASN A 137 19.39 0.52 -7.65
N ARG A 138 19.41 -0.68 -7.07
CA ARG A 138 20.60 -1.37 -6.56
C ARG A 138 21.39 -0.49 -5.58
N ASP A 139 20.68 0.38 -4.85
CA ASP A 139 21.25 1.16 -3.77
C ASP A 139 21.08 0.44 -2.43
N ILE A 140 21.92 0.79 -1.48
CA ILE A 140 21.90 0.18 -0.15
C ILE A 140 20.54 0.38 0.54
N LEU A 141 19.89 1.55 0.36
CA LEU A 141 18.61 1.83 0.98
C LEU A 141 17.50 0.90 0.47
N GLY A 142 17.43 0.67 -0.84
CA GLY A 142 16.46 -0.25 -1.46
C GLY A 142 16.67 -1.68 -0.97
N ILE A 143 17.92 -2.17 -1.01
CA ILE A 143 18.26 -3.53 -0.59
C ILE A 143 17.96 -3.74 0.90
N VAL A 144 18.44 -2.85 1.77
CA VAL A 144 18.22 -2.94 3.23
C VAL A 144 16.74 -2.85 3.58
N SER A 145 15.98 -1.96 2.91
CA SER A 145 14.54 -1.84 3.14
C SER A 145 13.79 -3.09 2.72
N PHE A 146 14.17 -3.73 1.62
CA PHE A 146 13.55 -4.97 1.19
C PHE A 146 13.89 -6.15 2.12
N VAL A 147 15.15 -6.28 2.52
CA VAL A 147 15.57 -7.30 3.50
C VAL A 147 14.86 -7.08 4.83
N ALA A 148 14.77 -5.83 5.32
CA ALA A 148 14.03 -5.50 6.53
C ALA A 148 12.55 -5.86 6.42
N LEU A 149 11.94 -5.65 5.25
CA LEU A 149 10.55 -6.08 4.99
C LEU A 149 10.40 -7.58 5.19
N LEU A 150 11.27 -8.39 4.57
CA LEU A 150 11.20 -9.86 4.69
C LEU A 150 11.38 -10.32 6.14
N VAL A 151 12.32 -9.73 6.87
CA VAL A 151 12.57 -10.07 8.28
C VAL A 151 11.38 -9.69 9.15
N LEU A 152 10.87 -8.45 9.02
CA LEU A 152 9.76 -7.97 9.85
C LEU A 152 8.47 -8.74 9.58
N THR A 153 8.19 -9.09 8.32
CA THR A 153 7.00 -9.86 7.97
C THR A 153 7.09 -11.32 8.40
N TYR A 154 8.29 -11.90 8.38
CA TYR A 154 8.54 -13.22 8.96
C TYR A 154 8.18 -13.26 10.46
N TYR A 155 8.70 -12.31 11.25
CA TYR A 155 8.38 -12.23 12.68
C TYR A 155 6.92 -11.83 12.96
N ALA A 156 6.28 -11.09 12.08
CA ALA A 156 4.87 -10.73 12.17
C ALA A 156 3.92 -11.84 11.69
N ASN A 157 4.45 -12.98 11.24
CA ASN A 157 3.68 -14.08 10.65
C ASN A 157 2.85 -13.66 9.42
N ILE A 158 3.36 -12.70 8.63
CA ILE A 158 2.75 -12.21 7.39
C ILE A 158 3.49 -12.82 6.21
N SER A 159 2.80 -13.57 5.37
CA SER A 159 3.35 -14.07 4.11
C SER A 159 2.80 -13.28 2.93
N PHE A 160 3.57 -12.34 2.41
CA PHE A 160 3.20 -11.63 1.18
C PHE A 160 3.08 -12.55 -0.04
N LEU A 161 3.92 -13.58 -0.11
CA LEU A 161 3.83 -14.57 -1.19
C LEU A 161 2.54 -15.39 -1.10
N ALA A 162 2.19 -15.86 0.11
CA ALA A 162 0.91 -16.55 0.29
C ALA A 162 -0.27 -15.63 -0.03
N THR A 163 -0.20 -14.36 0.37
CA THR A 163 -1.24 -13.36 0.06
C THR A 163 -1.39 -13.10 -1.44
N LEU A 164 -0.30 -13.14 -2.23
CA LEU A 164 -0.36 -13.01 -3.69
C LEU A 164 -1.13 -14.16 -4.34
N PHE A 165 -1.00 -15.37 -3.80
CA PHE A 165 -1.59 -16.59 -4.33
C PHE A 165 -2.81 -17.07 -3.53
N ASP A 166 -3.38 -16.21 -2.68
CA ASP A 166 -4.62 -16.50 -1.97
C ASP A 166 -5.82 -16.20 -2.87
N PHE A 167 -6.40 -17.26 -3.42
CA PHE A 167 -7.59 -17.21 -4.29
C PHE A 167 -8.87 -17.52 -3.51
N SER A 168 -8.89 -17.35 -2.19
CA SER A 168 -10.12 -17.52 -1.40
C SER A 168 -11.19 -16.50 -1.79
N ALA A 169 -12.47 -16.87 -1.67
CA ALA A 169 -13.59 -16.02 -2.04
C ALA A 169 -13.69 -14.70 -1.23
N GLN A 170 -12.97 -14.64 -0.11
CA GLN A 170 -12.94 -13.47 0.78
C GLN A 170 -11.80 -12.48 0.46
N THR A 171 -10.89 -12.87 -0.40
CA THR A 171 -9.69 -12.09 -0.74
C THR A 171 -9.73 -11.63 -2.19
N SER A 172 -9.43 -10.36 -2.44
CA SER A 172 -9.27 -9.83 -3.79
C SER A 172 -7.88 -10.16 -4.35
N SER A 173 -7.67 -11.40 -4.80
CA SER A 173 -6.41 -11.84 -5.43
C SER A 173 -5.99 -10.91 -6.58
N SER A 174 -6.95 -10.42 -7.36
CA SER A 174 -6.72 -9.44 -8.43
C SER A 174 -6.08 -8.16 -7.89
N SER A 175 -6.60 -7.62 -6.78
CA SER A 175 -6.02 -6.41 -6.15
C SER A 175 -4.60 -6.65 -5.65
N HIS A 176 -4.30 -7.85 -5.16
CA HIS A 176 -2.97 -8.21 -4.68
C HIS A 176 -1.97 -8.29 -5.85
N ILE A 177 -2.30 -9.01 -6.90
CA ILE A 177 -1.45 -9.18 -8.08
C ILE A 177 -1.23 -7.84 -8.77
N PHE A 178 -2.31 -7.08 -9.03
CA PHE A 178 -2.21 -5.79 -9.70
C PHE A 178 -1.50 -4.75 -8.82
N GLY A 179 -1.68 -4.80 -7.51
CA GLY A 179 -0.94 -3.98 -6.56
C GLY A 179 0.56 -4.25 -6.65
N PHE A 180 0.97 -5.51 -6.56
CA PHE A 180 2.37 -5.91 -6.66
C PHE A 180 3.00 -5.47 -7.98
N LEU A 181 2.35 -5.72 -9.11
CA LEU A 181 2.84 -5.32 -10.44
C LEU A 181 2.93 -3.80 -10.58
N SER A 182 1.92 -3.06 -10.07
CA SER A 182 1.94 -1.60 -10.03
C SER A 182 3.11 -1.07 -9.21
N GLY A 183 3.44 -1.72 -8.10
CA GLY A 183 4.58 -1.39 -7.26
C GLY A 183 5.93 -1.61 -7.95
N LEU A 184 6.10 -2.75 -8.62
CA LEU A 184 7.29 -3.03 -9.44
C LEU A 184 7.47 -1.98 -10.54
N LEU A 185 6.39 -1.66 -11.25
CA LEU A 185 6.41 -0.66 -12.31
C LEU A 185 6.71 0.74 -11.75
N ALA A 186 6.12 1.11 -10.60
CA ALA A 186 6.41 2.36 -9.91
C ALA A 186 7.91 2.50 -9.59
N ALA A 187 8.55 1.43 -9.09
CA ALA A 187 9.99 1.42 -8.84
C ALA A 187 10.80 1.64 -10.13
N TYR A 188 10.41 0.97 -11.20
CA TYR A 188 11.10 1.09 -12.48
C TYR A 188 11.03 2.51 -13.08
N ILE A 189 9.84 3.14 -13.11
CA ILE A 189 9.65 4.48 -13.67
C ILE A 189 10.19 5.60 -12.77
N THR A 190 10.31 5.34 -11.47
CA THR A 190 10.80 6.33 -10.50
C THR A 190 12.28 6.14 -10.15
N LYS A 191 12.97 5.15 -10.72
CA LYS A 191 14.39 4.92 -10.47
C LYS A 191 15.22 6.17 -10.76
N PRO A 192 16.29 6.43 -10.00
CA PRO A 192 17.23 7.51 -10.28
C PRO A 192 17.83 7.33 -11.68
N LYS A 193 17.99 8.45 -12.41
CA LYS A 193 18.79 8.40 -13.64
C LYS A 193 20.24 8.13 -13.22
N ARG A 194 20.85 7.10 -13.79
CA ARG A 194 22.30 6.92 -13.64
C ARG A 194 22.97 8.04 -14.43
N VAL A 195 23.73 8.88 -13.74
CA VAL A 195 24.63 9.86 -14.31
C VAL A 195 25.92 9.15 -14.71
#